data_24c68ad2d5221f53864988fd23186ca7
#
_entry.id   24c68ad2d5221f53864988fd23186ca7
#
_cell.length_a   1.000
_cell.length_b   1.000
_cell.length_c   1.000
_cell.angle_alpha   90.00
_cell.angle_beta   90.00
_cell.angle_gamma   90.00
#
_symmetry.space_group_name_H-M   'P 1'
#
loop_
_entity.id
_entity.type
_entity.pdbx_description
1 polymer ?
#
loop_
_entity_poly.entity_id
_entity_poly.type
_entity_poly.pdbx_seq_one_letter_code
_entity_poly.pdbx_strand_id
1 'polypeptide(L)'
;MNYKVVTAFNESLLQHSTFHLLTEFKENWEPSIEFHCYYYDIDLSNYSLPKASNIFYHNLLEMEEFTQFRTQFPQHNGTEGGSIQYTDILDAQKTMPKVMALTECAFNNSDSWLIWLDPLAMNTKDVSQKTLSGLFPEHSKNIDFIGFDSDSYFMAFNLSRTTPVELLGDLRGAYTSGEFLNYREWHDAFIFNRLRTIYTAHGMHVHELTKDNSYLSELFVNLSDKKNSAFRNKDGKRIFELSDTKTTGDILPNRYKQLADLIRFYKPSTILETGTWNGGRAIEMALASFKHQDSVHYIGFDLFEDAT
;
A
#
# COMPACT_ATOMS: atom_id res chain seq x y z
N MET A 1 9.85 23.58 -5.40
CA MET A 1 10.35 22.21 -5.20
C MET A 1 9.83 21.37 -6.34
N ASN A 2 10.59 20.40 -6.82
CA ASN A 2 10.14 19.47 -7.83
C ASN A 2 9.73 18.16 -7.12
N TYR A 3 8.58 17.60 -7.48
CA TYR A 3 8.06 16.36 -6.88
C TYR A 3 7.90 15.30 -7.95
N LYS A 4 8.37 14.11 -7.65
CA LYS A 4 8.15 12.91 -8.43
C LYS A 4 7.45 11.88 -7.55
N VAL A 5 6.44 11.25 -8.08
CA VAL A 5 5.69 10.20 -7.38
C VAL A 5 6.04 8.87 -8.00
N VAL A 6 6.20 7.86 -7.18
CA VAL A 6 6.49 6.49 -7.63
C VAL A 6 5.55 5.49 -6.95
N THR A 7 5.11 4.50 -7.71
CA THR A 7 4.33 3.35 -7.23
C THR A 7 4.74 2.09 -7.96
N ALA A 8 4.37 0.92 -7.41
CA ALA A 8 4.57 -0.37 -8.09
C ALA A 8 3.32 -1.23 -7.97
N PHE A 9 2.95 -1.94 -9.06
CA PHE A 9 1.75 -2.75 -9.09
C PHE A 9 1.86 -3.95 -10.02
N ASN A 10 1.05 -4.96 -9.75
CA ASN A 10 0.77 -6.10 -10.60
C ASN A 10 -0.70 -6.09 -11.05
N GLU A 11 -1.12 -7.12 -11.75
CA GLU A 11 -2.49 -7.24 -12.25
C GLU A 11 -3.54 -7.13 -11.14
N SER A 12 -3.35 -7.81 -10.02
CA SER A 12 -4.28 -7.78 -8.89
C SER A 12 -4.44 -6.38 -8.31
N LEU A 13 -3.34 -5.67 -8.10
CA LEU A 13 -3.35 -4.29 -7.60
C LEU A 13 -3.95 -3.32 -8.62
N LEU A 14 -3.67 -3.53 -9.91
CA LEU A 14 -4.24 -2.69 -10.96
C LEU A 14 -5.76 -2.77 -10.97
N GLN A 15 -6.32 -3.97 -10.94
CA GLN A 15 -7.77 -4.19 -10.95
C GLN A 15 -8.45 -3.70 -9.66
N HIS A 16 -7.72 -3.72 -8.54
CA HIS A 16 -8.28 -3.36 -7.23
C HIS A 16 -8.35 -1.86 -6.98
N SER A 17 -7.26 -1.16 -7.23
CA SER A 17 -7.10 0.24 -6.78
C SER A 17 -6.23 1.08 -7.68
N THR A 18 -5.15 0.53 -8.23
CA THR A 18 -4.16 1.32 -8.97
C THR A 18 -4.75 1.97 -10.20
N PHE A 19 -5.70 1.33 -10.89
CA PHE A 19 -6.37 1.96 -12.03
C PHE A 19 -7.09 3.26 -11.63
N HIS A 20 -7.71 3.26 -10.46
CA HIS A 20 -8.34 4.45 -9.91
C HIS A 20 -7.31 5.52 -9.53
N LEU A 21 -6.23 5.13 -8.84
CA LEU A 21 -5.12 6.04 -8.52
C LEU A 21 -4.56 6.71 -9.77
N LEU A 22 -4.35 5.95 -10.86
CA LEU A 22 -3.86 6.46 -12.14
C LEU A 22 -4.84 7.43 -12.80
N THR A 23 -6.14 7.15 -12.71
CA THR A 23 -7.20 8.02 -13.23
C THR A 23 -7.26 9.32 -12.44
N GLU A 24 -7.27 9.22 -11.14
CA GLU A 24 -7.24 10.38 -10.23
C GLU A 24 -5.98 11.23 -10.45
N PHE A 25 -4.82 10.58 -10.67
CA PHE A 25 -3.60 11.31 -10.96
C PHE A 25 -3.73 12.12 -12.25
N LYS A 26 -4.24 11.52 -13.32
CA LYS A 26 -4.45 12.21 -14.59
C LYS A 26 -5.41 13.39 -14.48
N GLU A 27 -6.46 13.26 -13.69
CA GLU A 27 -7.57 14.23 -13.65
C GLU A 27 -7.37 15.34 -12.61
N ASN A 28 -6.73 15.01 -11.48
CA ASN A 28 -6.73 15.85 -10.29
C ASN A 28 -5.32 16.27 -9.82
N TRP A 29 -4.27 15.85 -10.54
CA TRP A 29 -2.92 16.27 -10.17
C TRP A 29 -2.36 17.32 -11.12
N GLU A 30 -1.57 18.23 -10.57
CA GLU A 30 -0.88 19.25 -11.36
C GLU A 30 0.08 18.60 -12.36
N PRO A 31 0.02 18.98 -13.68
CA PRO A 31 0.83 18.34 -14.73
C PRO A 31 2.34 18.46 -14.55
N SER A 32 2.81 19.36 -13.68
CA SER A 32 4.23 19.51 -13.37
C SER A 32 4.77 18.44 -12.43
N ILE A 33 3.88 17.60 -11.83
CA ILE A 33 4.25 16.47 -10.98
C ILE A 33 4.34 15.22 -11.85
N GLU A 34 5.48 14.55 -11.85
CA GLU A 34 5.69 13.31 -12.60
C GLU A 34 5.25 12.10 -11.79
N PHE A 35 4.64 11.10 -12.46
CA PHE A 35 4.26 9.83 -11.86
C PHE A 35 4.92 8.67 -12.58
N HIS A 36 5.82 7.98 -11.88
CA HIS A 36 6.54 6.81 -12.33
C HIS A 36 5.86 5.54 -11.82
N CYS A 37 5.28 4.79 -12.73
CA CYS A 37 4.45 3.62 -12.47
C CYS A 37 5.21 2.36 -12.87
N TYR A 38 5.73 1.62 -11.92
CA TYR A 38 6.43 0.38 -12.17
C TYR A 38 5.46 -0.79 -12.12
N TYR A 39 5.48 -1.64 -13.15
CA TYR A 39 4.59 -2.79 -13.23
C TYR A 39 5.35 -4.10 -13.43
N TYR A 40 4.73 -5.19 -12.99
CA TYR A 40 5.28 -6.55 -13.09
C TYR A 40 4.15 -7.57 -13.16
N ASP A 41 4.42 -8.73 -13.79
CA ASP A 41 3.46 -9.84 -13.92
C ASP A 41 2.10 -9.42 -14.51
N ILE A 42 2.13 -8.50 -15.47
CA ILE A 42 0.95 -8.01 -16.17
C ILE A 42 1.30 -7.60 -17.60
N ASP A 43 0.44 -7.93 -18.54
CA ASP A 43 0.50 -7.40 -19.89
C ASP A 43 -0.40 -6.16 -20.01
N LEU A 44 0.22 -4.98 -20.00
CA LEU A 44 -0.49 -3.71 -20.08
C LEU A 44 -1.24 -3.50 -21.40
N SER A 45 -0.94 -4.26 -22.47
CA SER A 45 -1.67 -4.16 -23.74
C SER A 45 -3.15 -4.55 -23.61
N ASN A 46 -3.48 -5.32 -22.58
CA ASN A 46 -4.85 -5.74 -22.26
C ASN A 46 -5.67 -4.66 -21.53
N TYR A 47 -5.07 -3.51 -21.21
CA TYR A 47 -5.70 -2.47 -20.38
C TYR A 47 -5.65 -1.09 -21.07
N SER A 48 -6.74 -0.36 -20.99
CA SER A 48 -6.80 1.06 -21.44
C SER A 48 -6.36 1.99 -20.31
N LEU A 49 -5.06 1.99 -20.02
CA LEU A 49 -4.51 2.80 -18.92
C LEU A 49 -4.63 4.31 -19.22
N PRO A 50 -4.79 5.15 -18.17
CA PRO A 50 -4.73 6.59 -18.30
C PRO A 50 -3.40 7.05 -18.90
N LYS A 51 -3.46 7.88 -19.95
CA LYS A 51 -2.28 8.47 -20.60
C LYS A 51 -2.25 9.96 -20.35
N ALA A 52 -1.12 10.46 -19.86
CA ALA A 52 -0.80 11.88 -19.73
C ALA A 52 0.72 12.05 -19.92
N SER A 53 1.15 13.27 -20.26
CA SER A 53 2.58 13.55 -20.52
C SER A 53 3.48 13.40 -19.29
N ASN A 54 2.88 13.38 -18.11
CA ASN A 54 3.55 13.25 -16.81
C ASN A 54 3.33 11.88 -16.14
N ILE A 55 2.80 10.88 -16.86
CA ILE A 55 2.66 9.49 -16.37
C ILE A 55 3.59 8.59 -17.19
N PHE A 56 4.50 7.91 -16.51
CA PHE A 56 5.53 7.05 -17.12
C PHE A 56 5.35 5.62 -16.61
N TYR A 57 5.24 4.66 -17.54
CA TYR A 57 5.11 3.24 -17.22
C TYR A 57 6.42 2.51 -17.46
N HIS A 58 6.90 1.77 -16.45
CA HIS A 58 8.17 1.04 -16.47
C HIS A 58 7.94 -0.42 -16.14
N ASN A 59 8.48 -1.31 -16.96
CA ASN A 59 8.39 -2.75 -16.73
C ASN A 59 9.52 -3.23 -15.83
N LEU A 60 9.23 -3.68 -14.62
CA LEU A 60 10.25 -4.23 -13.72
C LEU A 60 10.90 -5.51 -14.27
N LEU A 61 10.20 -6.27 -15.12
CA LEU A 61 10.77 -7.48 -15.73
C LEU A 61 11.88 -7.18 -16.76
N GLU A 62 12.03 -5.93 -17.19
CA GLU A 62 13.15 -5.48 -18.02
C GLU A 62 14.39 -5.14 -17.20
N MET A 63 14.29 -5.08 -15.87
CA MET A 63 15.40 -4.83 -14.97
C MET A 63 16.10 -6.15 -14.61
N GLU A 64 17.38 -6.26 -14.96
CA GLU A 64 18.16 -7.47 -14.74
C GLU A 64 18.19 -7.89 -13.26
N GLU A 65 18.44 -6.97 -12.34
CA GLU A 65 18.50 -7.25 -10.91
C GLU A 65 17.18 -7.75 -10.35
N PHE A 66 16.06 -7.24 -10.84
CA PHE A 66 14.73 -7.71 -10.41
C PHE A 66 14.49 -9.16 -10.85
N THR A 67 14.81 -9.48 -12.10
CA THR A 67 14.68 -10.85 -12.64
C THR A 67 15.66 -11.82 -12.00
N GLN A 68 16.88 -11.39 -11.72
CA GLN A 68 17.87 -12.17 -10.96
C GLN A 68 17.38 -12.46 -9.55
N PHE A 69 16.89 -11.46 -8.81
CA PHE A 69 16.32 -11.67 -7.48
C PHE A 69 15.21 -12.72 -7.49
N ARG A 70 14.26 -12.62 -8.39
CA ARG A 70 13.14 -13.56 -8.51
C ARG A 70 13.60 -14.99 -8.82
N THR A 71 14.64 -15.13 -9.61
CA THR A 71 15.23 -16.42 -9.97
C THR A 71 16.05 -17.02 -8.82
N GLN A 72 16.75 -16.18 -8.08
CA GLN A 72 17.62 -16.61 -6.99
C GLN A 72 16.85 -16.95 -5.71
N PHE A 73 15.75 -16.25 -5.43
CA PHE A 73 15.00 -16.36 -4.17
C PHE A 73 13.53 -16.77 -4.35
N PRO A 74 13.17 -17.72 -5.24
CA PRO A 74 11.77 -18.02 -5.55
C PRO A 74 10.99 -18.58 -4.36
N GLN A 75 11.67 -19.21 -3.41
CA GLN A 75 11.07 -19.82 -2.21
C GLN A 75 10.73 -18.80 -1.12
N HIS A 76 11.23 -17.55 -1.23
CA HIS A 76 11.04 -16.50 -0.21
C HIS A 76 9.78 -15.67 -0.49
N ASN A 77 8.66 -16.37 -0.58
CA ASN A 77 7.34 -15.88 -0.99
C ASN A 77 6.31 -15.94 0.15
N GLY A 78 6.76 -15.86 1.40
CA GLY A 78 5.89 -15.91 2.57
C GLY A 78 5.51 -17.31 3.04
N THR A 79 5.97 -18.39 2.35
CA THR A 79 5.74 -19.77 2.77
C THR A 79 7.04 -20.36 3.34
N GLU A 80 7.08 -20.59 4.64
CA GLU A 80 8.25 -21.12 5.32
C GLU A 80 8.27 -22.65 5.24
N GLY A 81 9.41 -23.24 4.79
CA GLY A 81 9.66 -24.67 4.84
C GLY A 81 8.64 -25.57 4.13
N GLY A 82 7.93 -25.07 3.11
CA GLY A 82 6.86 -25.81 2.44
C GLY A 82 5.55 -25.84 3.23
N SER A 83 5.45 -25.04 4.29
CA SER A 83 4.22 -24.83 5.04
C SER A 83 3.15 -24.20 4.17
N ILE A 84 1.90 -24.63 4.33
CA ILE A 84 0.72 -24.00 3.69
C ILE A 84 0.43 -22.62 4.31
N GLN A 85 1.02 -22.31 5.45
CA GLN A 85 0.77 -21.06 6.17
C GLN A 85 1.62 -19.93 5.60
N TYR A 86 0.96 -19.02 4.89
CA TYR A 86 1.55 -17.79 4.38
C TYR A 86 1.76 -16.77 5.51
N THR A 87 2.89 -16.08 5.47
CA THR A 87 3.16 -14.94 6.36
C THR A 87 3.76 -13.76 5.57
N ASP A 88 3.10 -12.62 5.65
CA ASP A 88 3.52 -11.37 4.96
C ASP A 88 4.92 -10.91 5.41
N ILE A 89 5.33 -11.18 6.65
CA ILE A 89 6.62 -10.73 7.17
C ILE A 89 7.82 -11.46 6.57
N LEU A 90 7.59 -12.62 5.96
CA LEU A 90 8.60 -13.45 5.29
C LEU A 90 8.41 -13.49 3.76
N ASP A 91 7.70 -12.50 3.19
CA ASP A 91 7.48 -12.42 1.74
C ASP A 91 8.36 -11.34 1.10
N ALA A 92 9.61 -11.71 0.80
CA ALA A 92 10.53 -10.85 0.07
C ALA A 92 10.12 -10.67 -1.41
N GLN A 93 9.45 -11.66 -2.01
CA GLN A 93 8.98 -11.59 -3.40
C GLN A 93 7.87 -10.53 -3.57
N LYS A 94 7.01 -10.36 -2.57
CA LYS A 94 5.95 -9.36 -2.58
C LYS A 94 6.46 -7.94 -2.39
N THR A 95 7.56 -7.77 -1.65
CA THR A 95 8.07 -6.46 -1.26
C THR A 95 9.15 -5.92 -2.19
N MET A 96 9.89 -6.82 -2.86
CA MET A 96 10.95 -6.45 -3.80
C MET A 96 10.50 -5.50 -4.94
N PRO A 97 9.30 -5.63 -5.54
CA PRO A 97 8.83 -4.69 -6.55
C PRO A 97 8.81 -3.24 -6.09
N LYS A 98 8.40 -2.99 -4.84
CA LYS A 98 8.44 -1.65 -4.23
C LYS A 98 9.86 -1.14 -4.08
N VAL A 99 10.76 -1.98 -3.57
CA VAL A 99 12.17 -1.61 -3.37
C VAL A 99 12.81 -1.25 -4.71
N MET A 100 12.60 -2.06 -5.74
CA MET A 100 13.15 -1.81 -7.07
C MET A 100 12.57 -0.53 -7.70
N ALA A 101 11.26 -0.35 -7.66
CA ALA A 101 10.61 0.84 -8.21
C ALA A 101 11.11 2.13 -7.55
N LEU A 102 11.18 2.13 -6.21
CA LEU A 102 11.61 3.28 -5.43
C LEU A 102 13.07 3.64 -5.71
N THR A 103 13.95 2.65 -5.68
CA THR A 103 15.39 2.87 -5.86
C THR A 103 15.76 3.19 -7.30
N GLU A 104 15.15 2.54 -8.27
CA GLU A 104 15.37 2.84 -9.69
C GLU A 104 14.93 4.27 -10.03
N CYS A 105 13.76 4.67 -9.54
CA CYS A 105 13.29 6.03 -9.72
C CYS A 105 14.24 7.05 -9.03
N ALA A 106 14.74 6.71 -7.83
CA ALA A 106 15.67 7.58 -7.10
C ALA A 106 17.02 7.77 -7.84
N PHE A 107 17.58 6.69 -8.37
CA PHE A 107 18.90 6.73 -9.02
C PHE A 107 18.89 7.44 -10.38
N ASN A 108 17.74 7.43 -11.05
CA ASN A 108 17.57 8.13 -12.33
C ASN A 108 17.09 9.58 -12.16
N ASN A 109 16.92 10.07 -10.93
CA ASN A 109 16.41 11.40 -10.66
C ASN A 109 17.21 12.06 -9.53
N SER A 110 17.65 13.29 -9.76
CA SER A 110 18.30 14.15 -8.77
C SER A 110 17.49 15.43 -8.56
N ASP A 111 17.82 16.17 -7.51
CA ASP A 111 17.29 17.51 -7.25
C ASP A 111 15.76 17.60 -7.08
N SER A 112 15.13 16.50 -6.67
CA SER A 112 13.69 16.41 -6.45
C SER A 112 13.35 15.73 -5.13
N TRP A 113 12.11 15.91 -4.69
CA TRP A 113 11.51 15.03 -3.70
C TRP A 113 10.88 13.83 -4.42
N LEU A 114 11.31 12.63 -4.05
CA LEU A 114 10.71 11.38 -4.49
C LEU A 114 9.68 10.92 -3.46
N ILE A 115 8.44 10.77 -3.88
CA ILE A 115 7.33 10.36 -3.03
C ILE A 115 6.92 8.96 -3.43
N TRP A 116 7.09 7.98 -2.53
CA TRP A 116 6.42 6.69 -2.65
C TRP A 116 4.97 6.86 -2.23
N LEU A 117 4.08 6.43 -3.11
CA LEU A 117 2.65 6.33 -2.83
C LEU A 117 2.21 4.89 -3.05
N ASP A 118 1.66 4.28 -2.00
CA ASP A 118 1.17 2.90 -2.07
C ASP A 118 0.10 2.76 -3.16
N PRO A 119 0.10 1.67 -3.96
CA PRO A 119 -0.90 1.46 -5.00
C PRO A 119 -2.34 1.38 -4.47
N LEU A 120 -2.53 1.22 -3.16
CA LEU A 120 -3.82 1.29 -2.48
C LEU A 120 -4.17 2.71 -1.97
N ALA A 121 -3.33 3.71 -2.23
CA ALA A 121 -3.63 5.08 -1.87
C ALA A 121 -4.61 5.72 -2.85
N MET A 122 -5.44 6.61 -2.33
CA MET A 122 -6.33 7.46 -3.12
C MET A 122 -6.16 8.91 -2.71
N ASN A 123 -6.20 9.82 -3.66
CA ASN A 123 -6.31 11.24 -3.32
C ASN A 123 -7.78 11.62 -3.09
N THR A 124 -7.99 12.47 -2.11
CA THR A 124 -9.33 12.94 -1.70
C THR A 124 -9.66 14.30 -2.29
N LYS A 125 -8.68 14.98 -2.85
CA LYS A 125 -8.81 16.31 -3.47
C LYS A 125 -7.70 16.54 -4.49
N ASP A 126 -7.79 17.66 -5.22
CA ASP A 126 -6.79 18.04 -6.20
C ASP A 126 -5.41 18.24 -5.55
N VAL A 127 -4.39 17.68 -6.20
CA VAL A 127 -3.01 17.70 -5.72
C VAL A 127 -2.15 18.59 -6.60
N SER A 128 -1.64 19.66 -6.02
CA SER A 128 -0.72 20.59 -6.66
C SER A 128 0.63 20.59 -5.96
N GLN A 129 1.64 21.20 -6.57
CA GLN A 129 2.91 21.44 -5.89
C GLN A 129 2.71 22.20 -4.57
N LYS A 130 1.76 23.14 -4.53
CA LYS A 130 1.41 23.90 -3.32
C LYS A 130 0.81 23.00 -2.25
N THR A 131 -0.13 22.12 -2.61
CA THR A 131 -0.74 21.19 -1.65
C THR A 131 0.28 20.17 -1.15
N LEU A 132 1.14 19.63 -2.02
CA LEU A 132 2.23 18.76 -1.57
C LEU A 132 3.20 19.50 -0.65
N SER A 133 3.57 20.75 -0.98
CA SER A 133 4.48 21.52 -0.13
C SER A 133 3.96 21.72 1.29
N GLY A 134 2.65 21.66 1.51
CA GLY A 134 2.05 21.72 2.85
C GLY A 134 2.34 20.49 3.72
N LEU A 135 2.74 19.36 3.13
CA LEU A 135 3.22 18.18 3.87
C LEU A 135 4.67 18.34 4.36
N PHE A 136 5.38 19.32 3.82
CA PHE A 136 6.80 19.51 4.07
C PHE A 136 6.99 20.71 5.02
N PRO A 137 7.78 20.54 6.10
CA PRO A 137 8.09 21.66 7.00
C PRO A 137 8.78 22.81 6.27
N GLU A 138 8.70 24.03 6.82
CA GLU A 138 9.31 25.23 6.24
C GLU A 138 10.82 25.06 5.96
N HIS A 139 11.51 24.23 6.74
CA HIS A 139 12.94 23.94 6.60
C HIS A 139 13.23 22.61 5.90
N SER A 140 12.30 22.13 5.05
CA SER A 140 12.41 20.82 4.39
C SER A 140 13.70 20.61 3.57
N LYS A 141 14.37 21.68 3.15
CA LYS A 141 15.68 21.58 2.46
C LYS A 141 16.74 20.86 3.28
N ASN A 142 16.64 20.90 4.60
CA ASN A 142 17.56 20.23 5.53
C ASN A 142 17.06 18.84 5.98
N ILE A 143 15.88 18.42 5.52
CA ILE A 143 15.30 17.13 5.84
C ILE A 143 15.65 16.15 4.74
N ASP A 144 16.04 14.95 5.14
CA ASP A 144 16.41 13.85 4.24
C ASP A 144 15.20 12.97 3.92
N PHE A 145 14.34 12.71 4.91
CA PHE A 145 13.22 11.81 4.81
C PHE A 145 11.99 12.33 5.57
N ILE A 146 10.82 12.13 4.96
CA ILE A 146 9.51 12.39 5.57
C ILE A 146 8.66 11.13 5.43
N GLY A 147 8.10 10.64 6.52
CA GLY A 147 7.24 9.44 6.51
C GLY A 147 6.85 9.02 7.91
N PHE A 148 6.21 7.88 8.01
CA PHE A 148 5.78 7.30 9.28
C PHE A 148 6.88 6.42 9.88
N ASP A 149 6.83 6.24 11.19
CA ASP A 149 7.73 5.32 11.89
C ASP A 149 7.46 3.84 11.53
N SER A 150 6.21 3.46 11.43
CA SER A 150 5.80 2.06 11.27
C SER A 150 4.94 1.77 10.05
N ASP A 151 4.70 2.78 9.19
CA ASP A 151 3.86 2.63 8.03
C ASP A 151 4.58 3.12 6.77
N SER A 152 4.48 2.39 5.70
CA SER A 152 5.19 2.65 4.47
C SER A 152 4.27 2.98 3.29
N TYR A 153 3.02 3.38 3.54
CA TYR A 153 2.12 3.76 2.46
C TYR A 153 2.45 5.12 1.83
N PHE A 154 3.09 6.00 2.61
CA PHE A 154 3.61 7.27 2.15
C PHE A 154 5.04 7.46 2.68
N MET A 155 5.98 7.69 1.78
CA MET A 155 7.38 7.99 2.11
C MET A 155 7.89 9.05 1.14
N ALA A 156 8.61 10.06 1.63
CA ALA A 156 9.20 11.09 0.79
C ALA A 156 10.70 11.25 1.09
N PHE A 157 11.51 11.23 0.04
CA PHE A 157 12.97 11.27 0.07
C PHE A 157 13.47 12.52 -0.65
N ASN A 158 14.36 13.27 -0.02
CA ASN A 158 15.00 14.44 -0.61
C ASN A 158 16.24 14.03 -1.43
N LEU A 159 16.06 13.81 -2.72
CA LEU A 159 17.13 13.32 -3.58
C LEU A 159 18.21 14.40 -3.91
N SER A 160 18.02 15.64 -3.49
CA SER A 160 19.09 16.66 -3.56
C SER A 160 20.18 16.45 -2.50
N ARG A 161 19.99 15.48 -1.60
CA ARG A 161 20.90 15.13 -0.52
C ARG A 161 21.42 13.70 -0.72
N THR A 162 22.67 13.47 -0.34
CA THR A 162 23.35 12.17 -0.55
C THR A 162 22.78 11.08 0.34
N THR A 163 22.50 11.41 1.60
CA THR A 163 22.07 10.44 2.62
C THR A 163 20.83 9.60 2.24
N PRO A 164 19.72 10.19 1.70
CA PRO A 164 18.60 9.40 1.25
C PRO A 164 18.92 8.45 0.09
N VAL A 165 19.80 8.89 -0.82
CA VAL A 165 20.22 8.06 -1.97
C VAL A 165 21.05 6.88 -1.50
N GLU A 166 21.97 7.09 -0.55
CA GLU A 166 22.76 6.01 0.06
C GLU A 166 21.87 5.01 0.82
N LEU A 167 20.92 5.51 1.64
CA LEU A 167 19.97 4.65 2.34
C LEU A 167 19.16 3.79 1.38
N LEU A 168 18.68 4.37 0.26
CA LEU A 168 17.97 3.62 -0.76
C LEU A 168 18.89 2.61 -1.48
N GLY A 169 20.16 2.95 -1.65
CA GLY A 169 21.20 2.03 -2.16
C GLY A 169 21.37 0.82 -1.25
N ASP A 170 21.49 1.04 0.05
CA ASP A 170 21.61 -0.03 1.04
C ASP A 170 20.33 -0.88 1.12
N LEU A 171 19.15 -0.25 1.00
CA LEU A 171 17.90 -0.97 0.95
C LEU A 171 17.83 -1.91 -0.27
N ARG A 172 18.22 -1.43 -1.45
CA ARG A 172 18.31 -2.28 -2.66
C ARG A 172 19.36 -3.38 -2.47
N GLY A 173 20.54 -3.01 -1.93
CA GLY A 173 21.62 -3.94 -1.65
C GLY A 173 21.22 -5.08 -0.73
N ALA A 174 20.46 -4.79 0.32
CA ALA A 174 19.98 -5.80 1.26
C ALA A 174 19.17 -6.91 0.57
N TYR A 175 18.37 -6.57 -0.44
CA TYR A 175 17.61 -7.55 -1.21
C TYR A 175 18.46 -8.23 -2.29
N THR A 176 19.19 -7.48 -3.11
CA THR A 176 19.93 -8.02 -4.25
C THR A 176 21.09 -8.91 -3.83
N SER A 177 21.71 -8.65 -2.68
CA SER A 177 22.77 -9.50 -2.11
C SER A 177 22.25 -10.71 -1.34
N GLY A 178 20.95 -10.75 -1.01
CA GLY A 178 20.38 -11.76 -0.12
C GLY A 178 20.62 -11.50 1.37
N GLU A 179 21.12 -10.32 1.76
CA GLU A 179 21.33 -9.97 3.17
C GLU A 179 20.03 -9.98 3.98
N PHE A 180 18.87 -9.72 3.32
CA PHE A 180 17.56 -9.79 3.95
C PHE A 180 17.30 -11.10 4.70
N LEU A 181 17.94 -12.23 4.27
CA LEU A 181 17.84 -13.55 4.91
C LEU A 181 18.39 -13.55 6.35
N ASN A 182 19.25 -12.60 6.69
CA ASN A 182 19.81 -12.45 8.03
C ASN A 182 18.90 -11.66 8.97
N TYR A 183 17.79 -11.11 8.46
CA TYR A 183 16.85 -10.36 9.26
C TYR A 183 15.70 -11.23 9.75
N ARG A 184 15.10 -10.83 10.88
CA ARG A 184 13.94 -11.52 11.45
C ARG A 184 12.70 -11.44 10.55
N GLU A 185 12.57 -10.37 9.80
CA GLU A 185 11.44 -10.08 8.92
C GLU A 185 12.01 -9.59 7.58
N TRP A 186 11.41 -10.02 6.47
CA TRP A 186 11.94 -9.76 5.12
C TRP A 186 11.14 -8.70 4.34
N HIS A 187 10.08 -8.16 4.94
CA HIS A 187 9.32 -7.11 4.29
C HIS A 187 10.04 -5.75 4.35
N ASP A 188 9.76 -4.91 3.37
CA ASP A 188 10.43 -3.63 3.15
C ASP A 188 10.37 -2.68 4.35
N ALA A 189 9.21 -2.59 5.02
CA ALA A 189 9.06 -1.68 6.16
C ALA A 189 10.00 -2.03 7.32
N PHE A 190 10.24 -3.32 7.60
CA PHE A 190 11.16 -3.73 8.66
C PHE A 190 12.62 -3.40 8.30
N ILE A 191 13.05 -3.77 7.09
CA ILE A 191 14.43 -3.54 6.64
C ILE A 191 14.69 -2.04 6.51
N PHE A 192 13.76 -1.30 5.93
CA PHE A 192 13.83 0.16 5.80
C PHE A 192 13.95 0.83 7.18
N ASN A 193 13.10 0.48 8.15
CA ASN A 193 13.15 1.07 9.49
C ASN A 193 14.47 0.77 10.21
N ARG A 194 15.03 -0.41 10.00
CA ARG A 194 16.34 -0.75 10.55
C ARG A 194 17.44 0.14 9.94
N LEU A 195 17.47 0.26 8.62
CA LEU A 195 18.43 1.16 7.94
C LEU A 195 18.21 2.61 8.35
N ARG A 196 16.96 3.08 8.36
CA ARG A 196 16.60 4.43 8.81
C ARG A 196 17.15 4.73 10.21
N THR A 197 17.02 3.80 11.15
CA THR A 197 17.56 3.94 12.51
C THR A 197 19.08 4.13 12.49
N ILE A 198 19.79 3.35 11.69
CA ILE A 198 21.24 3.46 11.53
C ILE A 198 21.61 4.83 10.94
N TYR A 199 20.97 5.22 9.85
CA TYR A 199 21.23 6.49 9.16
C TYR A 199 20.89 7.70 10.05
N THR A 200 19.81 7.63 10.84
CA THR A 200 19.44 8.68 11.80
C THR A 200 20.50 8.83 12.88
N ALA A 201 21.04 7.73 13.39
CA ALA A 201 22.16 7.77 14.35
C ALA A 201 23.44 8.38 13.75
N HIS A 202 23.59 8.36 12.41
CA HIS A 202 24.69 8.98 11.70
C HIS A 202 24.36 10.37 11.12
N GLY A 203 23.25 10.98 11.56
CA GLY A 203 22.92 12.37 11.23
C GLY A 203 21.92 12.57 10.09
N MET A 204 21.22 11.54 9.64
CA MET A 204 20.08 11.70 8.74
C MET A 204 18.97 12.47 9.44
N HIS A 205 18.46 13.49 8.79
CA HIS A 205 17.39 14.33 9.31
C HIS A 205 16.03 13.79 8.88
N VAL A 206 15.27 13.27 9.83
CA VAL A 206 13.95 12.68 9.63
C VAL A 206 12.86 13.61 10.16
N HIS A 207 11.81 13.79 9.38
CA HIS A 207 10.56 14.39 9.84
C HIS A 207 9.48 13.29 9.89
N GLU A 208 9.14 12.89 11.10
CA GLU A 208 8.12 11.85 11.29
C GLU A 208 6.71 12.42 11.17
N LEU A 209 5.92 11.79 10.32
CA LEU A 209 4.49 12.05 10.24
C LEU A 209 3.77 11.30 11.36
N THR A 210 2.90 11.98 12.06
CA THR A 210 2.03 11.33 13.04
C THR A 210 0.82 10.70 12.35
N LYS A 211 0.28 9.62 12.91
CA LYS A 211 -0.95 8.99 12.38
C LYS A 211 -2.15 9.93 12.34
N ASP A 212 -2.12 10.96 13.17
CA ASP A 212 -3.14 12.02 13.24
C ASP A 212 -2.78 13.24 12.37
N ASN A 213 -1.84 13.09 11.44
CA ASN A 213 -1.54 14.16 10.49
C ASN A 213 -2.76 14.41 9.62
N SER A 214 -3.58 15.37 10.08
CA SER A 214 -4.84 15.72 9.43
C SER A 214 -4.62 16.16 7.98
N TYR A 215 -3.50 16.83 7.70
CA TYR A 215 -3.22 17.34 6.36
C TYR A 215 -2.91 16.20 5.38
N LEU A 216 -2.13 15.18 5.77
CA LEU A 216 -1.87 14.01 4.93
C LEU A 216 -3.17 13.21 4.68
N SER A 217 -3.96 12.96 5.73
CA SER A 217 -5.23 12.26 5.61
C SER A 217 -6.30 13.03 4.84
N GLU A 218 -6.16 14.37 4.76
CA GLU A 218 -6.94 15.20 3.87
C GLU A 218 -6.53 15.09 2.39
N LEU A 219 -5.30 14.73 2.10
CA LEU A 219 -4.81 14.55 0.73
C LEU A 219 -4.94 13.13 0.25
N PHE A 220 -4.56 12.17 1.09
CA PHE A 220 -4.46 10.77 0.73
C PHE A 220 -5.12 9.87 1.76
N VAL A 221 -5.73 8.82 1.27
CA VAL A 221 -6.34 7.77 2.07
C VAL A 221 -5.79 6.44 1.63
N ASN A 222 -5.39 5.62 2.60
CA ASN A 222 -5.00 4.25 2.34
C ASN A 222 -6.23 3.34 2.39
N LEU A 223 -6.55 2.70 1.27
CA LEU A 223 -7.70 1.79 1.15
C LEU A 223 -7.52 0.49 1.94
N SER A 224 -6.29 0.13 2.30
CA SER A 224 -6.02 -1.01 3.17
C SER A 224 -6.44 -0.76 4.62
N ASP A 225 -6.58 0.51 5.02
CA ASP A 225 -7.07 0.84 6.35
C ASP A 225 -8.57 0.57 6.45
N LYS A 226 -8.94 -0.41 7.27
CA LYS A 226 -10.32 -0.84 7.51
C LYS A 226 -11.26 0.29 7.95
N LYS A 227 -10.72 1.37 8.55
CA LYS A 227 -11.49 2.57 8.92
C LYS A 227 -11.92 3.40 7.71
N ASN A 228 -11.22 3.24 6.58
CA ASN A 228 -11.42 4.03 5.37
C ASN A 228 -12.31 3.34 4.33
N SER A 229 -12.76 2.12 4.57
CA SER A 229 -13.63 1.34 3.66
C SER A 229 -15.00 1.97 3.37
N ALA A 230 -15.31 3.12 3.96
CA ALA A 230 -16.56 3.87 3.80
C ALA A 230 -16.39 5.21 3.08
N PHE A 231 -15.36 5.37 2.24
CA PHE A 231 -15.11 6.63 1.54
C PHE A 231 -16.25 7.00 0.59
N ARG A 232 -16.60 8.30 0.63
CA ARG A 232 -17.57 8.92 -0.27
C ARG A 232 -16.83 9.88 -1.19
N ASN A 233 -17.24 9.93 -2.47
CA ASN A 233 -16.75 10.96 -3.38
C ASN A 233 -17.20 12.37 -2.96
N LYS A 234 -16.74 13.40 -3.69
CA LYS A 234 -17.11 14.83 -3.48
C LYS A 234 -18.64 15.05 -3.42
N ASP A 235 -19.44 14.16 -4.03
CA ASP A 235 -20.89 14.20 -4.09
C ASP A 235 -21.57 13.39 -2.97
N GLY A 236 -20.79 12.88 -2.02
CA GLY A 236 -21.29 12.05 -0.91
C GLY A 236 -21.67 10.63 -1.32
N LYS A 237 -21.43 10.21 -2.57
CA LYS A 237 -21.58 8.82 -3.00
C LYS A 237 -20.40 8.00 -2.49
N ARG A 238 -20.67 6.78 -2.02
CA ARG A 238 -19.61 5.81 -1.70
C ARG A 238 -18.78 5.58 -2.95
N ILE A 239 -17.48 5.83 -2.88
CA ILE A 239 -16.54 5.57 -3.98
C ILE A 239 -16.37 4.07 -4.17
N PHE A 240 -16.56 3.32 -3.11
CA PHE A 240 -16.74 1.87 -3.13
C PHE A 240 -18.09 1.54 -2.48
N GLU A 241 -19.13 1.43 -3.27
CA GLU A 241 -20.03 0.33 -3.01
C GLU A 241 -19.18 -0.92 -3.28
N LEU A 242 -19.11 -1.83 -2.32
CA LEU A 242 -18.97 -3.25 -2.65
C LEU A 242 -20.16 -3.51 -3.56
N SER A 243 -19.96 -3.20 -4.84
CA SER A 243 -21.02 -3.19 -5.80
C SER A 243 -21.51 -4.63 -5.88
N ASP A 244 -22.80 -4.80 -5.93
CA ASP A 244 -23.47 -5.98 -6.51
C ASP A 244 -23.08 -6.16 -8.00
N THR A 245 -21.97 -5.60 -8.45
CA THR A 245 -21.43 -5.88 -9.76
C THR A 245 -20.92 -7.30 -9.74
N LYS A 246 -21.61 -8.12 -10.48
CA LYS A 246 -21.26 -9.45 -10.97
C LYS A 246 -19.91 -9.43 -11.71
N THR A 247 -18.88 -8.98 -11.08
CA THR A 247 -17.55 -9.02 -11.64
C THR A 247 -16.62 -9.51 -10.56
N THR A 248 -16.38 -10.78 -10.67
CA THR A 248 -15.06 -11.35 -10.65
C THR A 248 -14.34 -11.36 -9.33
N GLY A 249 -14.08 -12.56 -8.89
CA GLY A 249 -12.95 -12.88 -8.05
C GLY A 249 -13.16 -12.49 -6.60
N ASP A 250 -13.87 -13.35 -5.94
CA ASP A 250 -14.06 -13.35 -4.49
C ASP A 250 -12.74 -13.19 -3.75
N ILE A 251 -12.46 -11.98 -3.30
CA ILE A 251 -11.35 -11.69 -2.41
C ILE A 251 -11.69 -12.08 -0.97
N LEU A 252 -12.95 -12.20 -0.67
CA LEU A 252 -13.36 -12.84 0.59
C LEU A 252 -13.18 -14.36 0.46
N PRO A 253 -12.58 -15.02 1.45
CA PRO A 253 -12.56 -16.47 1.49
C PRO A 253 -13.98 -16.99 1.22
N ASN A 254 -14.15 -18.00 0.37
CA ASN A 254 -15.45 -18.58 -0.01
C ASN A 254 -16.36 -18.84 1.20
N ARG A 255 -15.77 -19.13 2.36
CA ARG A 255 -16.49 -19.30 3.63
C ARG A 255 -17.26 -18.06 4.11
N TYR A 256 -16.73 -16.84 3.87
CA TYR A 256 -17.42 -15.60 4.30
C TYR A 256 -18.60 -15.28 3.39
N LYS A 257 -18.43 -15.53 2.10
CA LYS A 257 -19.53 -15.44 1.14
C LYS A 257 -20.64 -16.44 1.48
N GLN A 258 -20.29 -17.69 1.76
CA GLN A 258 -21.23 -18.70 2.18
C GLN A 258 -21.99 -18.29 3.45
N LEU A 259 -21.31 -17.71 4.45
CA LEU A 259 -21.98 -17.22 5.66
C LEU A 259 -22.93 -16.06 5.35
N ALA A 260 -22.51 -15.11 4.54
CA ALA A 260 -23.36 -13.98 4.13
C ALA A 260 -24.59 -14.47 3.34
N ASP A 261 -24.44 -15.47 2.47
CA ASP A 261 -25.54 -16.06 1.70
C ASP A 261 -26.50 -16.84 2.59
N LEU A 262 -25.99 -17.58 3.58
CA LEU A 262 -26.83 -18.26 4.59
C LEU A 262 -27.67 -17.25 5.39
N ILE A 263 -27.08 -16.15 5.81
CA ILE A 263 -27.77 -15.10 6.57
C ILE A 263 -28.84 -14.43 5.71
N ARG A 264 -28.55 -14.14 4.45
CA ARG A 264 -29.54 -13.60 3.50
C ARG A 264 -30.71 -14.55 3.26
N PHE A 265 -30.41 -15.83 3.22
CA PHE A 265 -31.41 -16.86 2.99
C PHE A 265 -32.30 -17.11 4.22
N TYR A 266 -31.69 -17.34 5.40
CA TYR A 266 -32.42 -17.69 6.62
C TYR A 266 -32.96 -16.49 7.40
N LYS A 267 -32.40 -15.28 7.17
CA LYS A 267 -32.78 -14.04 7.84
C LYS A 267 -32.86 -14.18 9.37
N PRO A 268 -31.82 -14.68 10.02
CA PRO A 268 -31.87 -14.95 11.45
C PRO A 268 -31.99 -13.65 12.25
N SER A 269 -32.86 -13.64 13.26
CA SER A 269 -32.96 -12.55 14.24
C SER A 269 -31.79 -12.55 15.22
N THR A 270 -31.15 -13.70 15.41
CA THR A 270 -30.00 -13.86 16.29
C THR A 270 -28.89 -14.65 15.58
N ILE A 271 -27.65 -14.15 15.66
CA ILE A 271 -26.46 -14.80 15.16
C ILE A 271 -25.56 -15.11 16.35
N LEU A 272 -25.17 -16.37 16.48
CA LEU A 272 -24.21 -16.81 17.48
C LEU A 272 -22.90 -17.23 16.78
N GLU A 273 -21.78 -16.67 17.18
CA GLU A 273 -20.46 -17.02 16.66
C GLU A 273 -19.51 -17.42 17.78
N THR A 274 -18.74 -18.50 17.56
CA THR A 274 -17.63 -18.90 18.42
C THR A 274 -16.31 -18.67 17.69
N GLY A 275 -15.32 -18.07 18.35
CA GLY A 275 -14.05 -17.70 17.73
C GLY A 275 -14.18 -16.44 16.86
N THR A 276 -14.60 -15.34 17.45
CA THR A 276 -14.80 -14.05 16.77
C THR A 276 -13.50 -13.38 16.34
N TRP A 277 -12.41 -13.72 17.02
CA TRP A 277 -11.09 -13.15 16.81
C TRP A 277 -11.14 -11.62 16.67
N ASN A 278 -10.86 -11.05 15.50
CA ASN A 278 -10.88 -9.60 15.27
C ASN A 278 -12.26 -9.04 14.86
N GLY A 279 -13.32 -9.83 14.93
CA GLY A 279 -14.69 -9.43 14.62
C GLY A 279 -14.99 -9.21 13.12
N GLY A 280 -14.04 -9.48 12.22
CA GLY A 280 -14.25 -9.26 10.78
C GLY A 280 -15.46 -10.03 10.21
N ARG A 281 -15.64 -11.30 10.62
CA ARG A 281 -16.80 -12.12 10.23
C ARG A 281 -18.10 -11.59 10.82
N ALA A 282 -18.05 -11.10 12.06
CA ALA A 282 -19.21 -10.51 12.73
C ALA A 282 -19.77 -9.33 11.95
N ILE A 283 -18.88 -8.45 11.47
CA ILE A 283 -19.25 -7.28 10.66
C ILE A 283 -19.91 -7.73 9.35
N GLU A 284 -19.34 -8.70 8.63
CA GLU A 284 -19.90 -9.22 7.38
C GLU A 284 -21.28 -9.85 7.58
N MET A 285 -21.44 -10.62 8.64
CA MET A 285 -22.73 -11.24 8.98
C MET A 285 -23.78 -10.20 9.36
N ALA A 286 -23.39 -9.17 10.14
CA ALA A 286 -24.29 -8.07 10.49
C ALA A 286 -24.69 -7.27 9.25
N LEU A 287 -23.75 -6.91 8.37
CA LEU A 287 -24.03 -6.22 7.12
C LEU A 287 -24.94 -7.02 6.18
N ALA A 288 -24.74 -8.33 6.10
CA ALA A 288 -25.63 -9.21 5.33
C ALA A 288 -27.05 -9.23 5.91
N SER A 289 -27.18 -9.16 7.25
CA SER A 289 -28.48 -9.12 7.95
C SER A 289 -29.22 -7.80 7.74
N PHE A 290 -28.55 -6.66 7.87
CA PHE A 290 -29.14 -5.32 7.71
C PHE A 290 -29.67 -5.03 6.30
N LYS A 291 -29.32 -5.83 5.30
CA LYS A 291 -29.93 -5.73 3.97
C LYS A 291 -31.39 -6.18 3.94
N HIS A 292 -31.85 -6.92 4.98
CA HIS A 292 -33.16 -7.58 4.98
C HIS A 292 -33.97 -7.35 6.26
N GLN A 293 -33.38 -6.75 7.29
CA GLN A 293 -34.04 -6.47 8.56
C GLN A 293 -33.38 -5.27 9.27
N ASP A 294 -34.15 -4.56 10.07
CA ASP A 294 -33.70 -3.32 10.72
C ASP A 294 -32.78 -3.56 11.92
N SER A 295 -32.79 -4.78 12.46
CA SER A 295 -31.94 -5.17 13.59
C SER A 295 -31.58 -6.65 13.57
N VAL A 296 -30.43 -6.98 14.10
CA VAL A 296 -29.98 -8.36 14.35
C VAL A 296 -29.28 -8.40 15.70
N HIS A 297 -29.60 -9.44 16.49
CA HIS A 297 -28.89 -9.67 17.74
C HIS A 297 -27.69 -10.57 17.48
N TYR A 298 -26.49 -10.04 17.68
CA TYR A 298 -25.25 -10.78 17.50
C TYR A 298 -24.61 -11.10 18.85
N ILE A 299 -24.24 -12.36 19.05
CA ILE A 299 -23.56 -12.83 20.24
C ILE A 299 -22.26 -13.53 19.80
N GLY A 300 -21.12 -12.95 20.14
CA GLY A 300 -19.81 -13.51 19.87
C GLY A 300 -19.15 -14.06 21.13
N PHE A 301 -18.57 -15.24 21.02
CA PHE A 301 -17.74 -15.85 22.05
C PHE A 301 -16.31 -16.00 21.49
N ASP A 302 -15.33 -15.55 22.25
CA ASP A 302 -13.93 -15.80 21.94
C ASP A 302 -13.15 -16.16 23.21
N LEU A 303 -12.09 -16.92 23.04
CA LEU A 303 -11.08 -17.09 24.06
C LEU A 303 -10.18 -15.85 23.99
N PHE A 304 -10.51 -14.84 24.77
CA PHE A 304 -9.60 -13.71 24.99
C PHE A 304 -8.46 -14.23 25.87
N GLU A 305 -7.40 -14.74 25.24
CA GLU A 305 -6.15 -14.97 25.96
C GLU A 305 -5.62 -13.59 26.34
N ASP A 306 -5.48 -13.36 27.64
CA ASP A 306 -4.75 -12.21 28.15
C ASP A 306 -3.35 -12.26 27.53
N ALA A 307 -3.08 -11.29 26.66
CA ALA A 307 -1.75 -11.09 26.11
C ALA A 307 -0.85 -10.65 27.26
N THR A 308 -0.18 -11.63 27.89
CA THR A 308 0.90 -11.40 28.85
C THR A 308 2.19 -11.00 28.16
#